data_2e76877fc20d40cb7199e12e3e550ad5
#
_entry.id   2e76877fc20d40cb7199e12e3e550ad5
#
_cell.length_a   1.000
_cell.length_b   1.000
_cell.length_c   1.000
_cell.angle_alpha   90.00
_cell.angle_beta   90.00
_cell.angle_gamma   90.00
#
_symmetry.space_group_name_H-M   'P 1'
#
loop_
_entity.id
_entity.type
_entity.pdbx_description
1 polymer ?
#
loop_
_entity_poly.entity_id
_entity_poly.type
_entity_poly.pdbx_seq_one_letter_code
_entity_poly.pdbx_strand_id
1 'polypeptide(L)'
;MGTFRALILTIAMICGLTACADSKESSPVNQDPVSQDNKPAASPASAVYTGTIVYKTFEGGFFAFISTDNKRYTLRHLPEAYRLDGLVVEITGSVNKDIITTTQFGDLLEVDAVKVLDDSHARPPESGPRKLKSL
;
A
#
# COMPACT_ATOMS: atom_id res chain seq x y z
N MET A 1 -16.80 9.14 -44.11
CA MET A 1 -16.20 8.42 -45.27
C MET A 1 -14.81 7.96 -44.84
N GLY A 2 -14.54 6.65 -44.83
CA GLY A 2 -13.22 6.13 -44.50
C GLY A 2 -13.32 4.74 -43.84
N THR A 3 -13.76 3.79 -44.63
CA THR A 3 -13.78 2.36 -44.37
C THR A 3 -12.35 1.80 -44.39
N PHE A 4 -11.90 1.12 -43.37
CA PHE A 4 -10.78 0.16 -43.42
C PHE A 4 -11.22 -1.15 -42.78
N ARG A 5 -11.53 -1.96 -43.56
CA ARG A 5 -11.34 -3.30 -44.15
C ARG A 5 -10.53 -4.20 -43.22
N ALA A 6 -11.25 -5.26 -42.85
CA ALA A 6 -10.78 -6.48 -42.25
C ALA A 6 -9.56 -7.09 -42.99
N LEU A 7 -8.62 -7.65 -42.23
CA LEU A 7 -7.74 -8.70 -42.74
C LEU A 7 -7.71 -9.83 -41.71
N ILE A 8 -8.48 -10.85 -42.07
CA ILE A 8 -8.46 -12.17 -41.49
C ILE A 8 -7.22 -12.87 -42.01
N LEU A 9 -6.38 -13.38 -41.18
CA LEU A 9 -5.35 -14.34 -41.53
C LEU A 9 -5.39 -15.52 -40.55
N THR A 10 -6.09 -16.52 -40.98
CA THR A 10 -6.05 -17.91 -40.51
C THR A 10 -4.69 -18.50 -40.81
N ILE A 11 -4.02 -19.07 -39.83
CA ILE A 11 -2.98 -20.09 -40.04
C ILE A 11 -3.26 -21.26 -39.11
N ALA A 12 -3.39 -22.38 -39.79
CA ALA A 12 -3.73 -23.70 -39.29
C ALA A 12 -2.52 -24.38 -38.61
N MET A 13 -2.82 -25.18 -37.61
CA MET A 13 -2.49 -26.57 -37.41
C MET A 13 -1.05 -27.04 -37.65
N ILE A 14 -0.36 -27.45 -36.58
CA ILE A 14 0.50 -28.65 -36.63
C ILE A 14 0.40 -29.40 -35.30
N CYS A 15 -0.09 -30.64 -35.43
CA CYS A 15 -0.01 -31.72 -34.47
C CYS A 15 1.44 -32.12 -34.17
N GLY A 16 1.69 -32.50 -32.93
CA GLY A 16 2.91 -33.18 -32.52
C GLY A 16 2.66 -34.01 -31.27
N LEU A 17 2.16 -35.23 -31.46
CA LEU A 17 2.19 -36.27 -30.44
C LEU A 17 3.62 -36.79 -30.29
N THR A 18 4.16 -36.83 -29.08
CA THR A 18 5.11 -37.86 -28.68
C THR A 18 4.86 -38.23 -27.22
N ALA A 19 4.29 -39.39 -27.06
CA ALA A 19 4.28 -40.15 -25.83
C ALA A 19 5.64 -40.84 -25.66
N CYS A 20 6.16 -40.88 -24.45
CA CYS A 20 6.92 -42.00 -23.92
C CYS A 20 6.83 -42.04 -22.42
N ALA A 21 6.29 -43.13 -21.94
CA ALA A 21 6.27 -43.62 -20.59
C ALA A 21 7.68 -44.11 -20.17
N ASP A 22 7.96 -44.12 -18.87
CA ASP A 22 8.37 -45.30 -18.08
C ASP A 22 8.75 -44.82 -16.65
N SER A 23 8.00 -45.22 -15.71
CA SER A 23 8.12 -46.22 -14.63
C SER A 23 9.40 -46.21 -13.81
N LYS A 24 9.28 -45.93 -12.50
CA LYS A 24 9.55 -46.78 -11.31
C LYS A 24 9.59 -45.94 -10.07
N GLU A 25 8.60 -46.03 -9.23
CA GLU A 25 8.43 -46.91 -8.07
C GLU A 25 9.51 -46.78 -6.99
N SER A 26 9.11 -46.13 -5.88
CA SER A 26 9.37 -46.54 -4.50
C SER A 26 8.64 -45.64 -3.51
N SER A 27 7.60 -46.17 -2.88
CA SER A 27 6.98 -45.69 -1.65
C SER A 27 7.76 -46.22 -0.44
N PRO A 28 7.38 -45.96 0.84
CA PRO A 28 6.73 -44.79 1.43
C PRO A 28 7.51 -44.27 2.66
N VAL A 29 7.37 -43.01 2.99
CA VAL A 29 7.57 -42.57 4.38
C VAL A 29 6.39 -41.69 4.75
N ASN A 30 5.57 -42.22 5.65
CA ASN A 30 4.59 -41.46 6.38
C ASN A 30 5.26 -40.27 7.05
N GLN A 31 4.85 -39.09 6.69
CA GLN A 31 4.91 -37.92 7.53
C GLN A 31 3.59 -37.20 7.36
N ASP A 32 2.87 -37.15 8.48
CA ASP A 32 1.63 -36.42 8.62
C ASP A 32 1.77 -34.98 8.07
N PRO A 33 0.82 -34.49 7.27
CA PRO A 33 0.79 -33.10 6.92
C PRO A 33 0.32 -32.32 8.15
N VAL A 34 1.25 -31.71 8.86
CA VAL A 34 0.92 -30.57 9.67
C VAL A 34 0.41 -29.53 8.67
N SER A 35 -0.89 -29.40 8.61
CA SER A 35 -1.58 -28.32 7.94
C SER A 35 -1.15 -27.01 8.62
N GLN A 36 -0.05 -26.46 8.15
CA GLN A 36 0.14 -25.03 8.27
C GLN A 36 -0.71 -24.42 7.18
N ASP A 37 -1.92 -24.04 7.53
CA ASP A 37 -2.69 -23.04 6.83
C ASP A 37 -1.88 -21.74 6.80
N ASN A 38 -0.84 -21.75 5.99
CA ASN A 38 -0.19 -20.53 5.54
C ASN A 38 -1.10 -19.95 4.45
N LYS A 39 -2.30 -19.47 4.89
CA LYS A 39 -3.03 -18.51 4.10
C LYS A 39 -2.09 -17.33 3.92
N PRO A 40 -1.62 -17.02 2.69
CA PRO A 40 -0.97 -15.75 2.45
C PRO A 40 -2.01 -14.72 2.87
N ALA A 41 -1.73 -13.99 3.96
CA ALA A 41 -2.45 -12.76 4.21
C ALA A 41 -2.29 -11.96 2.92
N ALA A 42 -3.39 -11.79 2.19
CA ALA A 42 -3.39 -10.97 1.00
C ALA A 42 -2.90 -9.60 1.44
N SER A 43 -1.65 -9.30 1.12
CA SER A 43 -1.09 -7.97 1.33
C SER A 43 -2.07 -7.02 0.63
N PRO A 44 -2.69 -6.07 1.35
CA PRO A 44 -3.63 -5.16 0.72
C PRO A 44 -2.93 -4.51 -0.47
N ALA A 45 -3.62 -4.50 -1.62
CA ALA A 45 -3.03 -3.98 -2.84
C ALA A 45 -2.59 -2.53 -2.62
N SER A 46 -1.33 -2.22 -2.93
CA SER A 46 -0.83 -0.85 -2.89
C SER A 46 -1.58 0.02 -3.90
N ALA A 47 -2.03 1.19 -3.46
CA ALA A 47 -2.71 2.18 -4.28
C ALA A 47 -2.04 3.55 -4.09
N VAL A 48 -2.39 4.49 -4.96
CA VAL A 48 -1.86 5.87 -4.91
C VAL A 48 -2.92 6.78 -4.31
N TYR A 49 -2.52 7.57 -3.32
CA TYR A 49 -3.36 8.52 -2.60
C TYR A 49 -2.74 9.91 -2.67
N THR A 50 -3.52 10.90 -3.10
CA THR A 50 -3.10 12.31 -3.10
C THR A 50 -3.76 13.05 -1.94
N GLY A 51 -3.01 13.88 -1.23
CA GLY A 51 -3.53 14.65 -0.10
C GLY A 51 -2.46 15.38 0.68
N THR A 52 -2.79 15.73 1.93
CA THR A 52 -1.94 16.53 2.81
C THR A 52 -1.57 15.77 4.06
N ILE A 53 -0.29 15.79 4.42
CA ILE A 53 0.19 15.32 5.72
C ILE A 53 -0.12 16.38 6.75
N VAL A 54 -0.73 15.99 7.86
CA VAL A 54 -1.06 16.88 8.98
C VAL A 54 -0.56 16.30 10.29
N TYR A 55 -0.04 17.17 11.17
CA TYR A 55 0.36 16.76 12.49
C TYR A 55 -0.78 16.95 13.48
N LYS A 56 -1.08 15.94 14.28
CA LYS A 56 -2.07 15.95 15.35
C LYS A 56 -1.39 15.86 16.70
N THR A 57 -1.75 16.75 17.63
CA THR A 57 -1.09 16.89 18.94
C THR A 57 -1.67 16.01 20.04
N PHE A 58 -2.82 15.36 19.81
CA PHE A 58 -3.43 14.46 20.77
C PHE A 58 -2.76 13.05 20.72
N GLU A 59 -3.00 12.24 21.74
CA GLU A 59 -2.43 10.88 21.84
C GLU A 59 -0.89 10.84 21.71
N GLY A 60 -0.20 11.85 22.24
CA GLY A 60 1.26 11.94 22.19
C GLY A 60 1.84 12.50 20.89
N GLY A 61 1.00 12.87 19.96
CA GLY A 61 1.38 13.42 18.66
C GLY A 61 1.65 12.38 17.59
N PHE A 62 1.02 12.53 16.43
CA PHE A 62 1.22 11.65 15.29
C PHE A 62 0.99 12.37 13.96
N PHE A 63 1.53 11.81 12.90
CA PHE A 63 1.26 12.27 11.54
C PHE A 63 0.08 11.52 10.95
N ALA A 64 -0.87 12.27 10.45
CA ALA A 64 -2.05 11.79 9.75
C ALA A 64 -2.01 12.25 8.29
N PHE A 65 -2.81 11.64 7.46
CA PHE A 65 -2.98 12.01 6.06
C PHE A 65 -4.46 12.24 5.77
N ILE A 66 -4.75 13.36 5.14
CA ILE A 66 -6.09 13.69 4.65
C ILE A 66 -6.02 13.72 3.14
N SER A 67 -6.67 12.75 2.51
CA SER A 67 -6.71 12.66 1.06
C SER A 67 -7.62 13.72 0.44
N THR A 68 -7.45 13.97 -0.85
CA THR A 68 -8.25 14.96 -1.60
C THR A 68 -9.74 14.65 -1.62
N ASP A 69 -10.13 13.38 -1.44
CA ASP A 69 -11.53 12.93 -1.25
C ASP A 69 -11.99 12.99 0.22
N ASN A 70 -11.24 13.72 1.06
CA ASN A 70 -11.53 13.96 2.48
C ASN A 70 -11.55 12.70 3.37
N LYS A 71 -10.91 11.63 2.93
CA LYS A 71 -10.68 10.46 3.77
C LYS A 71 -9.49 10.68 4.68
N ARG A 72 -9.57 10.10 5.86
CA ARG A 72 -8.58 10.25 6.93
C ARG A 72 -7.83 8.95 7.13
N TYR A 73 -6.52 9.06 7.26
CA TYR A 73 -5.65 7.92 7.48
C TYR A 73 -4.63 8.23 8.57
N THR A 74 -4.31 7.24 9.38
CA THR A 74 -3.14 7.26 10.26
C THR A 74 -1.97 6.69 9.49
N LEU A 75 -0.87 7.45 9.36
CA LEU A 75 0.30 7.04 8.60
C LEU A 75 1.21 6.12 9.42
N ARG A 76 1.65 5.04 8.80
CA ARG A 76 2.67 4.13 9.32
C ARG A 76 3.84 4.06 8.33
N HIS A 77 5.06 3.95 8.86
CA HIS A 77 6.31 3.92 8.09
C HIS A 77 6.57 5.20 7.26
N LEU A 78 5.98 6.35 7.66
CA LEU A 78 6.31 7.62 7.03
C LEU A 78 7.79 7.96 7.27
N PRO A 79 8.62 8.14 6.22
CA PRO A 79 10.01 8.52 6.38
C PRO A 79 10.14 9.90 7.06
N GLU A 80 11.19 10.08 7.83
CA GLU A 80 11.39 11.28 8.66
C GLU A 80 11.44 12.56 7.83
N ALA A 81 12.01 12.51 6.64
CA ALA A 81 12.10 13.64 5.73
C ALA A 81 10.73 14.24 5.33
N TYR A 82 9.66 13.46 5.41
CA TYR A 82 8.30 13.88 5.06
C TYR A 82 7.40 14.14 6.28
N ARG A 83 7.97 14.13 7.50
CA ARG A 83 7.25 14.41 8.73
C ARG A 83 7.07 15.91 8.94
N LEU A 84 6.37 16.53 8.02
CA LEU A 84 6.08 17.97 8.01
C LEU A 84 4.56 18.19 7.98
N ASP A 85 4.10 19.12 8.82
CA ASP A 85 2.69 19.53 8.83
C ASP A 85 2.40 20.44 7.63
N GLY A 86 1.33 20.17 6.88
CA GLY A 86 0.94 20.95 5.71
C GLY A 86 1.61 20.51 4.40
N LEU A 87 2.42 19.45 4.39
CA LEU A 87 3.06 18.93 3.19
C LEU A 87 2.03 18.23 2.29
N VAL A 88 1.93 18.67 1.04
CA VAL A 88 1.05 18.03 0.03
C VAL A 88 1.83 16.98 -0.73
N VAL A 89 1.33 15.76 -0.73
CA VAL A 89 2.04 14.60 -1.25
C VAL A 89 1.13 13.65 -2.03
N GLU A 90 1.78 12.84 -2.86
CA GLU A 90 1.23 11.62 -3.41
C GLU A 90 1.89 10.44 -2.68
N ILE A 91 1.10 9.64 -1.99
CA ILE A 91 1.56 8.46 -1.23
C ILE A 91 1.16 7.20 -2.00
N THR A 92 2.15 6.35 -2.25
CA THR A 92 1.91 4.96 -2.65
C THR A 92 1.93 4.11 -1.39
N GLY A 93 0.91 3.30 -1.19
CA GLY A 93 0.81 2.48 0.00
C GLY A 93 -0.44 1.63 0.04
N SER A 94 -0.61 0.89 1.11
CA SER A 94 -1.73 -0.02 1.32
C SER A 94 -2.53 0.35 2.56
N VAL A 95 -3.86 0.33 2.43
CA VAL A 95 -4.77 0.60 3.55
C VAL A 95 -5.10 -0.70 4.26
N ASN A 96 -4.80 -0.76 5.55
CA ASN A 96 -5.16 -1.87 6.40
C ASN A 96 -6.33 -1.47 7.31
N LYS A 97 -7.50 -2.06 7.04
CA LYS A 97 -8.74 -1.79 7.78
C LYS A 97 -8.93 -2.71 8.99
N ASP A 98 -8.16 -3.78 9.06
CA ASP A 98 -8.27 -4.76 10.13
C ASP A 98 -7.51 -4.33 11.39
N ILE A 99 -6.65 -3.32 11.27
CA ILE A 99 -5.89 -2.75 12.38
C ILE A 99 -6.64 -1.54 12.95
N ILE A 100 -7.09 -1.69 14.20
CA ILE A 100 -7.62 -0.56 14.96
C ILE A 100 -6.43 0.26 15.48
N THR A 101 -6.34 1.50 15.02
CA THR A 101 -5.33 2.43 15.51
C THR A 101 -5.76 3.04 16.85
N THR A 102 -4.83 3.20 17.78
CA THR A 102 -5.10 3.86 19.08
C THR A 102 -5.57 5.30 18.89
N THR A 103 -5.15 5.94 17.82
CA THR A 103 -5.51 7.32 17.49
C THR A 103 -6.94 7.50 17.01
N GLN A 104 -7.60 6.42 16.56
CA GLN A 104 -8.97 6.42 16.00
C GLN A 104 -9.23 7.54 14.96
N PHE A 105 -8.18 7.99 14.29
CA PHE A 105 -8.26 9.10 13.34
C PHE A 105 -8.76 8.66 11.96
N GLY A 106 -8.67 7.40 11.63
CA GLY A 106 -9.04 6.81 10.36
C GLY A 106 -8.35 5.48 10.15
N ASP A 107 -8.48 4.93 8.94
CA ASP A 107 -7.83 3.67 8.57
C ASP A 107 -6.30 3.80 8.62
N LEU A 108 -5.61 2.69 8.84
CA LEU A 108 -4.16 2.66 8.80
C LEU A 108 -3.68 2.64 7.34
N LEU A 109 -2.86 3.62 6.96
CA LEU A 109 -2.17 3.66 5.67
C LEU A 109 -0.69 3.33 5.87
N GLU A 110 -0.27 2.18 5.38
CA GLU A 110 1.14 1.79 5.33
C GLU A 110 1.81 2.43 4.12
N VAL A 111 2.84 3.22 4.38
CA VAL A 111 3.50 4.04 3.37
C VAL A 111 4.65 3.25 2.74
N ASP A 112 4.58 3.04 1.43
CA ASP A 112 5.65 2.40 0.64
C ASP A 112 6.55 3.46 -0.03
N ALA A 113 5.94 4.51 -0.60
CA ALA A 113 6.66 5.61 -1.24
C ALA A 113 5.92 6.94 -1.07
N VAL A 114 6.66 8.03 -1.09
CA VAL A 114 6.15 9.40 -0.98
C VAL A 114 6.75 10.25 -2.09
N LYS A 115 5.89 10.98 -2.80
CA LYS A 115 6.27 12.00 -3.77
C LYS A 115 5.71 13.35 -3.34
N VAL A 116 6.56 14.34 -3.15
CA VAL A 116 6.15 15.69 -2.78
C VAL A 116 5.53 16.39 -3.99
N LEU A 117 4.36 16.99 -3.80
CA LEU A 117 3.67 17.78 -4.79
C LEU A 117 3.77 19.26 -4.50
N ASP A 118 3.65 19.65 -3.22
CA ASP A 118 3.77 21.05 -2.78
C ASP A 118 4.27 21.09 -1.32
N ASP A 119 5.32 21.85 -1.10
CA ASP A 119 5.93 22.07 0.22
C ASP A 119 5.80 23.51 0.73
N SER A 120 5.10 24.37 0.01
CA SER A 120 4.96 25.80 0.32
C SER A 120 4.36 26.09 1.71
N HIS A 121 3.56 25.14 2.22
CA HIS A 121 2.95 25.20 3.55
C HIS A 121 3.55 24.21 4.55
N ALA A 122 4.58 23.48 4.14
CA ALA A 122 5.21 22.47 4.96
C ALA A 122 6.02 23.10 6.10
N ARG A 123 5.80 22.64 7.33
CA ARG A 123 6.52 23.09 8.51
C ARG A 123 6.79 21.96 9.48
N PRO A 124 7.86 22.05 10.27
CA PRO A 124 8.06 21.08 11.33
C PRO A 124 6.88 21.07 12.31
N PRO A 125 6.51 19.90 12.86
CA PRO A 125 5.44 19.82 13.83
C PRO A 125 5.78 20.65 15.05
N GLU A 126 4.83 21.41 15.56
CA GLU A 126 4.98 22.11 16.82
C GLU A 126 4.94 21.09 17.97
N SER A 127 6.05 20.39 18.19
CA SER A 127 6.22 19.46 19.29
C SER A 127 6.87 20.20 20.47
N GLY A 128 6.05 20.59 21.43
CA GLY A 128 6.54 21.07 22.70
C GLY A 128 5.47 21.79 23.50
N PRO A 129 5.52 21.70 24.85
CA PRO A 129 4.70 22.56 25.68
C PRO A 129 5.05 24.00 25.31
N ARG A 130 4.02 24.79 24.95
CA ARG A 130 4.19 26.23 24.76
C ARG A 130 4.97 26.77 25.96
N LYS A 131 6.22 27.16 25.72
CA LYS A 131 6.93 27.94 26.74
C LYS A 131 6.06 29.17 26.97
N LEU A 132 5.36 29.19 28.11
CA LEU A 132 4.75 30.38 28.60
C LEU A 132 5.89 31.41 28.67
N LYS A 133 5.84 32.44 27.81
CA LYS A 133 6.67 33.62 27.99
C LYS A 133 6.30 34.15 29.36
N SER A 134 7.20 33.98 30.33
CA SER A 134 7.13 34.70 31.58
C SER A 134 7.20 36.19 31.21
N LEU A 135 6.12 36.90 31.53
CA LEU A 135 6.04 38.36 31.53
C LEU A 135 6.96 38.92 32.61
#